data_6d2314ed08663b5af71d9cd1ff81bd5f
#
_entry.id   6d2314ed08663b5af71d9cd1ff81bd5f
#
_cell.length_a   1.000
_cell.length_b   1.000
_cell.length_c   1.000
_cell.angle_alpha   90.00
_cell.angle_beta   90.00
_cell.angle_gamma   90.00
#
_symmetry.space_group_name_H-M   'P 1'
#
loop_
_entity.id
_entity.type
_entity.pdbx_description
1 polymer ?
#
loop_
_entity_poly.entity_id
_entity_poly.type
_entity_poly.pdbx_seq_one_letter_code
_entity_poly.pdbx_strand_id
1 'polypeptide(L)'
;MPDRLYFTESDEANALIASDPMALLVGFALDQQVTVQKAFSGPLALRERLGSIDAATLASADLEPVFRTRPAIHRFPGSMARKVHDLAVYVRDSYDGDAARVWTEAADAGELRANLEALPGFGEMKVKALGSVLAKRFDVDAAAELVPWHPTLGDVDSPQALEDYQALKRAHKAEWRKAQARA
;
A
#
# COMPACT_ATOMS: atom_id res chain seq x y z
N MET A 1 -11.66 -12.87 1.72
CA MET A 1 -10.26 -12.39 1.71
C MET A 1 -9.45 -13.24 0.74
N PRO A 2 -8.62 -12.65 -0.10
CA PRO A 2 -7.78 -13.40 -1.01
C PRO A 2 -6.66 -14.14 -0.25
N ASP A 3 -6.24 -15.29 -0.75
CA ASP A 3 -5.11 -16.02 -0.18
C ASP A 3 -3.77 -15.31 -0.42
N ARG A 4 -3.69 -14.54 -1.50
CA ARG A 4 -2.54 -13.73 -1.88
C ARG A 4 -2.93 -12.57 -2.80
N LEU A 5 -2.09 -11.53 -2.79
CA LEU A 5 -2.06 -10.51 -3.84
C LEU A 5 -0.84 -10.78 -4.74
N TYR A 6 -0.87 -10.31 -5.99
CA TYR A 6 0.20 -10.57 -6.95
C TYR A 6 1.04 -9.32 -7.23
N PHE A 7 1.48 -8.65 -6.15
CA PHE A 7 2.21 -7.38 -6.25
C PHE A 7 3.73 -7.54 -6.19
N THR A 8 4.21 -8.74 -5.87
CA THR A 8 5.64 -9.07 -5.77
C THR A 8 5.95 -10.40 -6.45
N GLU A 9 7.24 -10.72 -6.57
CA GLU A 9 7.71 -12.05 -7.02
C GLU A 9 7.77 -13.07 -5.87
N SER A 10 7.59 -12.62 -4.62
CA SER A 10 7.64 -13.47 -3.43
C SER A 10 6.24 -13.93 -3.02
N ASP A 11 5.99 -15.23 -3.05
CA ASP A 11 4.73 -15.81 -2.57
C ASP A 11 4.46 -15.45 -1.10
N GLU A 12 5.51 -15.43 -0.26
CA GLU A 12 5.37 -15.08 1.15
C GLU A 12 4.98 -13.60 1.34
N ALA A 13 5.61 -12.69 0.59
CA ALA A 13 5.23 -11.27 0.63
C ALA A 13 3.79 -11.07 0.11
N ASN A 14 3.40 -11.75 -0.96
CA ASN A 14 2.06 -11.71 -1.52
C ASN A 14 1.00 -12.25 -0.55
N ALA A 15 1.30 -13.33 0.18
CA ALA A 15 0.43 -13.87 1.22
C ALA A 15 0.33 -12.94 2.44
N LEU A 16 1.46 -12.33 2.85
CA LEU A 16 1.49 -11.40 3.98
C LEU A 16 0.58 -10.19 3.73
N ILE A 17 0.72 -9.50 2.61
CA ILE A 17 -0.09 -8.31 2.30
C ILE A 17 -1.56 -8.62 2.03
N ALA A 18 -1.90 -9.88 1.76
CA ALA A 18 -3.28 -10.34 1.63
C ALA A 18 -3.92 -10.66 2.98
N SER A 19 -3.15 -11.16 3.94
CA SER A 19 -3.65 -11.63 5.23
C SER A 19 -3.49 -10.65 6.38
N ASP A 20 -2.58 -9.67 6.26
CA ASP A 20 -2.27 -8.68 7.30
C ASP A 20 -2.62 -7.27 6.82
N PRO A 21 -3.69 -6.64 7.38
CA PRO A 21 -4.11 -5.29 7.02
C PRO A 21 -3.02 -4.23 7.24
N MET A 22 -2.21 -4.34 8.30
CA MET A 22 -1.14 -3.38 8.53
C MET A 22 -0.03 -3.53 7.49
N ALA A 23 0.31 -4.76 7.08
CA ALA A 23 1.25 -5.01 6.00
C ALA A 23 0.76 -4.42 4.67
N LEU A 24 -0.54 -4.53 4.37
CA LEU A 24 -1.13 -3.91 3.19
C LEU A 24 -0.97 -2.39 3.21
N LEU A 25 -1.33 -1.73 4.31
CA LEU A 25 -1.17 -0.28 4.47
C LEU A 25 0.29 0.17 4.34
N VAL A 26 1.23 -0.56 4.94
CA VAL A 26 2.66 -0.29 4.82
C VAL A 26 3.13 -0.42 3.36
N GLY A 27 2.69 -1.44 2.63
CA GLY A 27 2.99 -1.60 1.21
C GLY A 27 2.57 -0.37 0.40
N PHE A 28 1.34 0.13 0.61
CA PHE A 28 0.86 1.35 -0.02
C PHE A 28 1.62 2.60 0.42
N ALA A 29 2.01 2.70 1.69
CA ALA A 29 2.84 3.82 2.16
C ALA A 29 4.19 3.87 1.44
N LEU A 30 4.78 2.71 1.16
CA LEU A 30 6.06 2.57 0.47
C LEU A 30 5.97 2.71 -1.06
N ASP A 31 4.77 2.62 -1.64
CA ASP A 31 4.57 2.73 -3.10
C ASP A 31 4.73 4.18 -3.58
N GLN A 32 5.97 4.64 -3.55
CA GLN A 32 6.36 5.99 -3.95
C GLN A 32 7.76 5.99 -4.57
N GLN A 33 7.83 6.32 -5.85
CA GLN A 33 9.10 6.43 -6.61
C GLN A 33 9.97 5.16 -6.60
N VAL A 34 9.34 4.02 -6.46
CA VAL A 34 9.91 2.68 -6.59
C VAL A 34 8.96 1.80 -7.40
N THR A 35 9.38 0.61 -7.77
CA THR A 35 8.48 -0.36 -8.40
C THR A 35 7.46 -0.90 -7.40
N VAL A 36 6.31 -1.36 -7.89
CA VAL A 36 5.29 -2.03 -7.06
C VAL A 36 5.90 -3.19 -6.29
N GLN A 37 6.71 -4.03 -6.97
CA GLN A 37 7.38 -5.17 -6.34
C GLN A 37 8.28 -4.74 -5.17
N LYS A 38 9.04 -3.66 -5.33
CA LYS A 38 9.91 -3.15 -4.28
C LYS A 38 9.11 -2.62 -3.08
N ALA A 39 8.04 -1.86 -3.34
CA ALA A 39 7.19 -1.31 -2.30
C ALA A 39 6.53 -2.41 -1.47
N PHE A 40 5.88 -3.36 -2.13
CA PHE A 40 5.11 -4.42 -1.46
C PHE A 40 5.94 -5.60 -0.94
N SER A 41 7.24 -5.65 -1.25
CA SER A 41 8.20 -6.51 -0.56
C SER A 41 8.68 -5.92 0.79
N GLY A 42 8.51 -4.61 0.99
CA GLY A 42 8.93 -3.92 2.21
C GLY A 42 8.30 -4.45 3.50
N PRO A 43 6.98 -4.73 3.54
CA PRO A 43 6.33 -5.29 4.72
C PRO A 43 6.95 -6.60 5.21
N LEU A 44 7.27 -7.52 4.30
CA LEU A 44 7.94 -8.77 4.68
C LEU A 44 9.34 -8.51 5.28
N ALA A 45 10.13 -7.65 4.65
CA ALA A 45 11.45 -7.28 5.17
C ALA A 45 11.37 -6.63 6.55
N LEU A 46 10.36 -5.79 6.82
CA LEU A 46 10.13 -5.21 8.14
C LEU A 46 9.77 -6.29 9.17
N ARG A 47 8.84 -7.19 8.83
CA ARG A 47 8.44 -8.30 9.71
C ARG A 47 9.63 -9.19 10.07
N GLU A 48 10.47 -9.55 9.10
CA GLU A 48 11.67 -10.37 9.32
C GLU A 48 12.69 -9.69 10.25
N ARG A 49 12.86 -8.37 10.13
CA ARG A 49 13.84 -7.60 10.91
C ARG A 49 13.36 -7.24 12.31
N LEU A 50 12.04 -7.06 12.50
CA LEU A 50 11.44 -6.64 13.76
C LEU A 50 10.76 -7.77 14.53
N GLY A 51 10.48 -8.90 13.88
CA GLY A 51 9.71 -10.02 14.44
C GLY A 51 8.19 -9.84 14.35
N SER A 52 7.70 -8.62 14.12
CA SER A 52 6.30 -8.28 13.90
C SER A 52 6.17 -7.08 12.98
N ILE A 53 4.96 -6.89 12.40
CA ILE A 53 4.59 -5.72 11.60
C ILE A 53 3.34 -5.03 12.17
N ASP A 54 2.91 -5.38 13.37
CA ASP A 54 1.78 -4.72 14.02
C ASP A 54 2.06 -3.23 14.30
N ALA A 55 0.98 -2.46 14.44
CA ALA A 55 1.07 -1.01 14.62
C ALA A 55 1.84 -0.60 15.88
N ALA A 56 1.73 -1.37 16.96
CA ALA A 56 2.44 -1.07 18.22
C ALA A 56 3.95 -1.26 18.07
N THR A 57 4.38 -2.35 17.42
CA THR A 57 5.79 -2.62 17.12
C THR A 57 6.38 -1.53 16.23
N LEU A 58 5.71 -1.19 15.12
CA LEU A 58 6.17 -0.16 14.18
C LEU A 58 6.21 1.24 14.80
N ALA A 59 5.25 1.56 15.68
CA ALA A 59 5.17 2.85 16.36
C ALA A 59 6.23 3.02 17.46
N SER A 60 6.75 1.93 18.03
CA SER A 60 7.74 1.96 19.11
C SER A 60 9.17 1.76 18.66
N ALA A 61 9.40 1.17 17.49
CA ALA A 61 10.73 0.87 16.98
C ALA A 61 11.41 2.12 16.37
N ASP A 62 12.75 2.19 16.48
CA ASP A 62 13.55 3.09 15.64
C ASP A 62 13.68 2.48 14.24
N LEU A 63 12.81 2.92 13.34
CA LEU A 63 12.70 2.33 12.00
C LEU A 63 13.81 2.76 11.04
N GLU A 64 14.47 3.90 11.26
CA GLU A 64 15.46 4.40 10.29
C GLU A 64 16.63 3.44 10.09
N PRO A 65 17.30 2.90 11.14
CA PRO A 65 18.33 1.88 10.97
C PRO A 65 17.81 0.61 10.30
N VAL A 66 16.57 0.20 10.62
CA VAL A 66 15.93 -0.98 10.02
C VAL A 66 15.75 -0.80 8.51
N PHE A 67 15.30 0.38 8.07
CA PHE A 67 15.16 0.71 6.66
C PHE A 67 16.50 0.81 5.91
N ARG A 68 17.55 1.28 6.58
CA ARG A 68 18.90 1.47 6.00
C ARG A 68 19.70 0.18 5.90
N THR A 69 19.45 -0.80 6.76
CA THR A 69 20.15 -2.10 6.72
C THR A 69 20.05 -2.72 5.33
N ARG A 70 21.18 -3.10 4.76
CA ARG A 70 21.24 -3.64 3.39
C ARG A 70 20.74 -5.09 3.33
N PRO A 71 19.99 -5.43 2.27
CA PRO A 71 19.48 -4.54 1.23
C PRO A 71 18.44 -3.57 1.79
N ALA A 72 18.58 -2.27 1.49
CA ALA A 72 17.69 -1.25 2.02
C ALA A 72 16.24 -1.50 1.59
N ILE A 73 15.31 -1.28 2.51
CA ILE A 73 13.87 -1.49 2.26
C ILE A 73 13.37 -0.54 1.17
N HIS A 74 13.88 0.70 1.16
CA HIS A 74 13.47 1.70 0.19
C HIS A 74 14.65 2.58 -0.24
N ARG A 75 14.56 3.18 -1.45
CA ARG A 75 15.60 4.12 -1.93
C ARG A 75 15.70 5.42 -1.09
N PHE A 76 14.62 5.77 -0.38
CA PHE A 76 14.57 6.89 0.55
C PHE A 76 14.30 6.40 1.98
N PRO A 77 15.27 5.71 2.60
CA PRO A 77 15.02 4.96 3.83
C PRO A 77 14.57 5.84 5.00
N GLY A 78 15.20 6.99 5.24
CA GLY A 78 14.83 7.88 6.34
C GLY A 78 13.43 8.49 6.21
N SER A 79 13.07 8.94 5.00
CA SER A 79 11.74 9.50 4.73
C SER A 79 10.65 8.44 4.85
N MET A 80 10.89 7.24 4.33
CA MET A 80 9.90 6.15 4.38
C MET A 80 9.76 5.55 5.78
N ALA A 81 10.86 5.43 6.54
CA ALA A 81 10.81 5.05 7.94
C ALA A 81 9.88 5.96 8.75
N ARG A 82 9.99 7.27 8.54
CA ARG A 82 9.12 8.25 9.20
C ARG A 82 7.66 8.10 8.80
N LYS A 83 7.37 7.92 7.50
CA LYS A 83 6.00 7.70 7.01
C LYS A 83 5.36 6.45 7.58
N VAL A 84 6.10 5.34 7.65
CA VAL A 84 5.61 4.09 8.23
C VAL A 84 5.39 4.25 9.73
N HIS A 85 6.30 4.93 10.44
CA HIS A 85 6.12 5.25 11.85
C HIS A 85 4.84 6.07 12.10
N ASP A 86 4.65 7.16 11.36
CA ASP A 86 3.49 8.04 11.52
C ASP A 86 2.17 7.30 11.20
N LEU A 87 2.16 6.46 10.16
CA LEU A 87 1.05 5.59 9.83
C LEU A 87 0.73 4.62 10.99
N ALA A 88 1.77 3.99 11.54
CA ALA A 88 1.61 3.04 12.65
C ALA A 88 1.07 3.71 13.92
N VAL A 89 1.59 4.91 14.25
CA VAL A 89 1.08 5.73 15.38
C VAL A 89 -0.40 6.06 15.17
N TYR A 90 -0.77 6.47 13.96
CA TYR A 90 -2.16 6.80 13.64
C TYR A 90 -3.09 5.59 13.79
N VAL A 91 -2.70 4.42 13.25
CA VAL A 91 -3.50 3.19 13.37
C VAL A 91 -3.59 2.73 14.82
N ARG A 92 -2.49 2.78 15.57
CA ARG A 92 -2.49 2.45 17.00
C ARG A 92 -3.46 3.33 17.79
N ASP A 93 -3.42 4.63 17.57
CA ASP A 93 -4.15 5.60 18.41
C ASP A 93 -5.61 5.78 17.98
N SER A 94 -5.93 5.64 16.67
CA SER A 94 -7.28 5.85 16.14
C SER A 94 -8.09 4.56 15.98
N TYR A 95 -7.43 3.40 15.86
CA TYR A 95 -8.06 2.11 15.59
C TYR A 95 -7.62 1.00 16.57
N ASP A 96 -7.08 1.36 17.73
CA ASP A 96 -6.57 0.41 18.75
C ASP A 96 -5.55 -0.58 18.17
N GLY A 97 -4.80 -0.17 17.15
CA GLY A 97 -3.81 -1.01 16.46
C GLY A 97 -4.37 -1.96 15.40
N ASP A 98 -5.68 -2.05 15.24
CA ASP A 98 -6.32 -2.88 14.21
C ASP A 98 -6.52 -2.11 12.91
N ALA A 99 -5.60 -2.31 11.96
CA ALA A 99 -5.64 -1.64 10.68
C ALA A 99 -6.86 -2.01 9.81
N ALA A 100 -7.47 -3.19 10.02
CA ALA A 100 -8.68 -3.58 9.28
C ALA A 100 -9.85 -2.65 9.58
N ARG A 101 -9.93 -2.09 10.78
CA ARG A 101 -11.02 -1.19 11.20
C ARG A 101 -11.10 0.09 10.36
N VAL A 102 -10.02 0.48 9.69
CA VAL A 102 -10.02 1.61 8.74
C VAL A 102 -11.13 1.46 7.68
N TRP A 103 -11.36 0.23 7.21
CA TRP A 103 -12.39 -0.05 6.19
C TRP A 103 -13.55 -0.89 6.66
N THR A 104 -13.38 -1.73 7.69
CA THR A 104 -14.47 -2.60 8.15
C THR A 104 -15.51 -1.85 8.98
N GLU A 105 -15.16 -0.71 9.57
CA GLU A 105 -16.07 0.12 10.35
C GLU A 105 -16.73 1.24 9.52
N ALA A 106 -16.28 1.46 8.28
CA ALA A 106 -16.87 2.47 7.41
C ALA A 106 -18.29 2.06 6.99
N ALA A 107 -19.27 2.91 7.28
CA ALA A 107 -20.68 2.64 6.99
C ALA A 107 -21.01 2.81 5.48
N ASP A 108 -20.26 3.65 4.78
CA ASP A 108 -20.45 3.96 3.36
C ASP A 108 -19.15 4.41 2.67
N ALA A 109 -19.24 4.65 1.37
CA ALA A 109 -18.09 5.08 0.57
C ALA A 109 -17.53 6.45 0.98
N GLY A 110 -18.36 7.36 1.47
CA GLY A 110 -17.94 8.68 1.93
C GLY A 110 -17.10 8.57 3.20
N GLU A 111 -17.55 7.78 4.15
CA GLU A 111 -16.81 7.52 5.39
C GLU A 111 -15.53 6.74 5.11
N LEU A 112 -15.58 5.71 4.26
CA LEU A 112 -14.38 4.99 3.85
C LEU A 112 -13.34 5.92 3.22
N ARG A 113 -13.77 6.79 2.28
CA ARG A 113 -12.88 7.79 1.68
C ARG A 113 -12.23 8.67 2.74
N ALA A 114 -13.02 9.20 3.68
CA ALA A 114 -12.51 10.05 4.75
C ALA A 114 -11.50 9.30 5.63
N ASN A 115 -11.76 8.04 5.98
CA ASN A 115 -10.85 7.21 6.75
C ASN A 115 -9.52 6.98 6.04
N LEU A 116 -9.57 6.69 4.73
CA LEU A 116 -8.37 6.48 3.92
C LEU A 116 -7.56 7.78 3.71
N GLU A 117 -8.23 8.90 3.49
CA GLU A 117 -7.60 10.23 3.35
C GLU A 117 -6.94 10.71 4.65
N ALA A 118 -7.44 10.27 5.79
CA ALA A 118 -6.88 10.59 7.10
C ALA A 118 -5.58 9.82 7.41
N LEU A 119 -5.28 8.73 6.69
CA LEU A 119 -4.04 7.99 6.88
C LEU A 119 -2.83 8.86 6.50
N PRO A 120 -1.80 8.96 7.36
CA PRO A 120 -0.61 9.76 7.06
C PRO A 120 0.06 9.35 5.75
N GLY A 121 0.22 10.29 4.82
CA GLY A 121 0.86 10.07 3.53
C GLY A 121 -0.03 9.46 2.44
N PHE A 122 -1.35 9.34 2.67
CA PHE A 122 -2.32 8.85 1.69
C PHE A 122 -3.02 10.01 1.00
N GLY A 123 -2.55 10.37 -0.18
CA GLY A 123 -3.24 11.31 -1.07
C GLY A 123 -4.27 10.61 -1.97
N GLU A 124 -4.97 11.39 -2.80
CA GLU A 124 -6.05 10.92 -3.67
C GLU A 124 -5.70 9.68 -4.50
N MET A 125 -4.48 9.61 -5.05
CA MET A 125 -4.07 8.47 -5.88
C MET A 125 -3.95 7.17 -5.07
N LYS A 126 -3.39 7.24 -3.86
CA LYS A 126 -3.30 6.07 -2.97
C LYS A 126 -4.66 5.65 -2.45
N VAL A 127 -5.54 6.59 -2.15
CA VAL A 127 -6.92 6.32 -1.74
C VAL A 127 -7.67 5.57 -2.84
N LYS A 128 -7.57 6.00 -4.09
CA LYS A 128 -8.18 5.30 -5.24
C LYS A 128 -7.57 3.91 -5.47
N ALA A 129 -6.25 3.79 -5.37
CA ALA A 129 -5.56 2.51 -5.56
C ALA A 129 -5.90 1.51 -4.46
N LEU A 130 -5.82 1.90 -3.20
CA LEU A 130 -6.21 1.06 -2.07
C LEU A 130 -7.71 0.75 -2.10
N GLY A 131 -8.56 1.74 -2.36
CA GLY A 131 -10.00 1.54 -2.51
C GLY A 131 -10.33 0.50 -3.59
N SER A 132 -9.64 0.53 -4.72
CA SER A 132 -9.82 -0.47 -5.79
C SER A 132 -9.38 -1.88 -5.34
N VAL A 133 -8.30 -2.00 -4.59
CA VAL A 133 -7.87 -3.28 -4.02
C VAL A 133 -8.90 -3.80 -3.01
N LEU A 134 -9.36 -2.94 -2.11
CA LEU A 134 -10.39 -3.29 -1.13
C LEU A 134 -11.69 -3.76 -1.80
N ALA A 135 -12.17 -3.04 -2.83
CA ALA A 135 -13.38 -3.42 -3.57
C ALA A 135 -13.23 -4.73 -4.33
N LYS A 136 -12.13 -4.90 -5.07
CA LYS A 136 -11.97 -5.99 -6.04
C LYS A 136 -11.33 -7.25 -5.49
N ARG A 137 -10.57 -7.15 -4.39
CA ARG A 137 -9.82 -8.27 -3.80
C ARG A 137 -10.30 -8.65 -2.40
N PHE A 138 -10.86 -7.70 -1.66
CA PHE A 138 -11.31 -7.92 -0.28
C PHE A 138 -12.84 -7.85 -0.13
N ASP A 139 -13.58 -7.68 -1.22
CA ASP A 139 -15.04 -7.63 -1.24
C ASP A 139 -15.62 -6.57 -0.27
N VAL A 140 -14.94 -5.42 -0.16
CA VAL A 140 -15.42 -4.30 0.66
C VAL A 140 -16.40 -3.47 -0.15
N ASP A 141 -17.69 -3.63 0.09
CA ASP A 141 -18.76 -2.97 -0.68
C ASP A 141 -18.66 -1.45 -0.66
N ALA A 142 -18.33 -0.86 0.50
CA ALA A 142 -18.15 0.59 0.64
C ALA A 142 -17.03 1.15 -0.27
N ALA A 143 -16.10 0.30 -0.73
CA ALA A 143 -15.01 0.72 -1.61
C ALA A 143 -15.40 0.76 -3.10
N ALA A 144 -16.56 0.24 -3.48
CA ALA A 144 -16.96 0.15 -4.90
C ALA A 144 -16.97 1.52 -5.61
N GLU A 145 -17.43 2.57 -4.92
CA GLU A 145 -17.47 3.93 -5.46
C GLU A 145 -16.09 4.62 -5.55
N LEU A 146 -15.07 4.04 -4.89
CA LEU A 146 -13.70 4.57 -4.97
C LEU A 146 -12.94 4.06 -6.19
N VAL A 147 -13.48 3.05 -6.88
CA VAL A 147 -12.84 2.44 -8.06
C VAL A 147 -12.87 3.43 -9.22
N PRO A 148 -11.70 3.88 -9.74
CA PRO A 148 -11.68 4.77 -10.90
C PRO A 148 -11.99 4.02 -12.20
N TRP A 149 -12.27 4.75 -13.26
CA TRP A 149 -12.55 4.21 -14.59
C TRP A 149 -11.31 3.57 -15.28
N HIS A 150 -10.10 3.90 -14.83
CA HIS A 150 -8.84 3.37 -15.38
C HIS A 150 -8.31 2.19 -14.55
N PRO A 151 -7.45 1.34 -15.12
CA PRO A 151 -6.84 0.22 -14.40
C PRO A 151 -6.05 0.65 -13.16
N THR A 152 -6.14 -0.16 -12.11
CA THR A 152 -5.47 0.04 -10.82
C THR A 152 -4.84 -1.27 -10.34
N LEU A 153 -4.16 -1.24 -9.20
CA LEU A 153 -3.67 -2.45 -8.52
C LEU A 153 -4.79 -3.43 -8.14
N GLY A 154 -6.04 -2.95 -8.00
CA GLY A 154 -7.21 -3.81 -7.80
C GLY A 154 -7.48 -4.77 -8.95
N ASP A 155 -7.00 -4.48 -10.16
CA ASP A 155 -7.15 -5.32 -11.35
C ASP A 155 -6.06 -6.39 -11.49
N VAL A 156 -5.06 -6.36 -10.60
CA VAL A 156 -3.92 -7.30 -10.62
C VAL A 156 -4.31 -8.57 -9.88
N ASP A 157 -4.60 -9.62 -10.63
CA ASP A 157 -5.02 -10.94 -10.12
C ASP A 157 -4.04 -12.07 -10.45
N SER A 158 -2.96 -11.74 -11.13
CA SER A 158 -1.92 -12.68 -11.56
C SER A 158 -0.59 -11.97 -11.76
N PRO A 159 0.54 -12.70 -11.82
CA PRO A 159 1.84 -12.11 -12.18
C PRO A 159 1.81 -11.41 -13.55
N GLN A 160 1.12 -11.98 -14.53
CA GLN A 160 0.97 -11.39 -15.87
C GLN A 160 0.18 -10.09 -15.81
N ALA A 161 -0.90 -10.02 -15.01
CA ALA A 161 -1.68 -8.80 -14.83
C ALA A 161 -0.86 -7.67 -14.22
N LEU A 162 0.10 -7.97 -13.35
CA LEU A 162 1.04 -6.98 -12.82
C LEU A 162 1.94 -6.40 -13.90
N GLU A 163 2.50 -7.26 -14.77
CA GLU A 163 3.34 -6.82 -15.88
C GLU A 163 2.55 -5.94 -16.86
N ASP A 164 1.33 -6.33 -17.20
CA ASP A 164 0.43 -5.58 -18.08
C ASP A 164 0.07 -4.22 -17.47
N TYR A 165 -0.29 -4.18 -16.18
CA TYR A 165 -0.57 -2.95 -15.45
C TYR A 165 0.64 -2.00 -15.46
N GLN A 166 1.84 -2.51 -15.21
CA GLN A 166 3.06 -1.71 -15.22
C GLN A 166 3.41 -1.20 -16.63
N ALA A 167 3.16 -2.00 -17.68
CA ALA A 167 3.36 -1.59 -19.06
C ALA A 167 2.42 -0.43 -19.44
N LEU A 168 1.14 -0.53 -19.10
CA LEU A 168 0.14 0.53 -19.31
C LEU A 168 0.53 1.83 -18.57
N LYS A 169 0.96 1.71 -17.33
CA LYS A 169 1.40 2.86 -16.52
C LYS A 169 2.63 3.55 -17.13
N ARG A 170 3.59 2.80 -17.66
CA ARG A 170 4.76 3.35 -18.35
C ARG A 170 4.38 4.06 -19.65
N ALA A 171 3.49 3.48 -20.46
CA ALA A 171 3.01 4.05 -21.71
C ALA A 171 2.28 5.38 -21.45
N HIS A 172 1.36 5.42 -20.49
CA HIS A 172 0.63 6.64 -20.10
C HIS A 172 1.58 7.75 -19.65
N LYS A 173 2.59 7.42 -18.84
CA LYS A 173 3.59 8.40 -18.37
C LYS A 173 4.45 8.93 -19.52
N ALA A 174 4.78 8.10 -20.50
CA ALA A 174 5.54 8.52 -21.68
C ALA A 174 4.73 9.48 -22.56
N GLU A 175 3.43 9.21 -22.77
CA GLU A 175 2.54 10.08 -23.53
C GLU A 175 2.34 11.43 -22.84
N TRP A 176 2.13 11.44 -21.53
CA TRP A 176 2.00 12.66 -20.74
C TRP A 176 3.26 13.54 -20.83
N ARG A 177 4.46 12.95 -20.74
CA ARG A 177 5.72 13.68 -20.93
C ARG A 177 5.86 14.28 -22.33
N LYS A 178 5.45 13.54 -23.37
CA LYS A 178 5.46 14.02 -24.75
C LYS A 178 4.48 15.21 -24.94
N ALA A 179 3.31 15.14 -24.34
CA ALA A 179 2.33 16.20 -24.36
C ALA A 179 2.85 17.49 -23.69
N GLN A 180 3.51 17.35 -22.54
CA GLN A 180 4.12 18.51 -21.85
C GLN A 180 5.30 19.12 -22.62
N ALA A 181 6.10 18.31 -23.31
CA ALA A 181 7.22 18.82 -24.10
C ALA A 181 6.77 19.56 -25.39
N ARG A 182 5.50 19.43 -25.79
CA ARG A 182 4.90 20.12 -26.96
C ARG A 182 4.13 21.40 -26.59
N ALA A 183 3.90 21.62 -25.30
CA ALA A 183 3.27 22.81 -24.76
C ALA A 183 4.29 23.89 -24.41
#